data_15bdaf080be46ebb30ca55e46f5f3c32
#
_entry.id   15bdaf080be46ebb30ca55e46f5f3c32
#
_cell.length_a   1.000
_cell.length_b   1.000
_cell.length_c   1.000
_cell.angle_alpha   90.00
_cell.angle_beta   90.00
_cell.angle_gamma   90.00
#
_symmetry.space_group_name_H-M   'P 1'
#
loop_
_entity.id
_entity.type
_entity.pdbx_description
1 polymer ?
#
loop_
_entity_poly.entity_id
_entity_poly.type
_entity_poly.pdbx_seq_one_letter_code
_entity_poly.pdbx_strand_id
1 'polypeptide(L)'
;MKNLQTHKATQSKGKNMEDVKALEQIDRLTSRFTRTCPSQPEYQERLAEEFEIILSLRFTDYFCQIRDILDLTQDIPHMTRGSAGSSLVCYLMGITDVNPIEWDIPVARFLNPKRDDLPDVDIDYPHYRQEEVMNRIFKKWPGKSARISNYVLYQDKSAKREAAKRLGHKGRLPRKFTYESLGIDPVEAKRIERKLKGKKKCISKHCGGILMFTRQLPKSLISQTNQILLDKNEVADLEHLKVDILSNRGLSQLIDIDPQIKLFEYPEIDEATSSLLSRGDVLGVTQGESPAMRRLFRAIRPQSMLDCVFATALIRPVAMQGRRKAAFFSDWTADRVSDVVVCEDDAIVQIAKLIGCDFYEADMYRRAFAKKNEEKVMEFMTRLGDHPRKDEVFRSLQELSGFGLCRAHAVNLGRLIWALAYQKAHNQKGFWSAALKHCHGSYKRWVYKTEAKRAGLTPTTISKSDKFDDPVWQYKKYGWWSDPKFLPGFYTRHLYLDRIEFAGLIANGRVYKAGNKKYVTFVTLGIDNGYYVDLTINKPFPYSDHDVIRGVGRIKHLNNSDYIEVIESEVLPIDKFYS
;
A
#
# COMPACT_ATOMS: atom_id res chain seq x y z
N MET A 1 20.54 30.51 -10.83
CA MET A 1 21.15 31.12 -9.64
C MET A 1 21.79 32.49 -9.87
N LYS A 2 22.59 32.74 -10.91
CA LYS A 2 23.17 34.08 -11.16
C LYS A 2 22.12 35.17 -11.44
N ASN A 3 21.00 34.88 -12.08
CA ASN A 3 19.96 35.87 -12.39
C ASN A 3 19.10 36.26 -11.17
N LEU A 4 18.96 35.40 -10.15
CA LEU A 4 18.36 35.77 -8.87
C LEU A 4 19.31 36.60 -7.99
N GLN A 5 20.63 36.45 -8.15
CA GLN A 5 21.63 37.24 -7.44
C GLN A 5 21.86 38.63 -8.06
N THR A 6 21.74 38.76 -9.38
CA THR A 6 21.86 40.08 -10.06
C THR A 6 20.69 41.01 -9.83
N HIS A 7 19.49 40.49 -9.51
CA HIS A 7 18.39 41.36 -9.03
C HIS A 7 18.57 41.85 -7.57
N LYS A 8 19.46 41.20 -6.79
CA LYS A 8 19.75 41.64 -5.40
C LYS A 8 20.55 42.96 -5.28
N ALA A 9 21.22 43.41 -6.34
CA ALA A 9 22.15 44.55 -6.23
C ALA A 9 21.56 45.92 -6.57
N THR A 10 20.34 46.02 -7.10
CA THR A 10 19.81 47.28 -7.60
C THR A 10 18.51 47.79 -6.96
N GLN A 11 17.96 47.08 -5.95
CA GLN A 11 16.71 47.54 -5.28
C GLN A 11 16.80 47.48 -3.74
N SER A 12 17.70 48.24 -3.15
CA SER A 12 17.82 48.33 -1.68
C SER A 12 17.15 49.57 -1.06
N LYS A 13 16.11 50.11 -1.66
CA LYS A 13 15.32 51.20 -1.02
C LYS A 13 13.83 50.92 -1.20
N GLY A 14 13.18 50.33 -0.16
CA GLY A 14 11.72 50.25 -0.05
C GLY A 14 11.09 48.86 0.05
N LYS A 15 11.83 47.81 0.44
CA LYS A 15 11.19 46.52 0.71
C LYS A 15 10.38 46.58 2.01
N ASN A 16 9.10 46.25 1.91
CA ASN A 16 8.22 46.11 3.07
C ASN A 16 8.77 44.99 4.00
N MET A 17 8.57 45.13 5.30
CA MET A 17 9.04 44.12 6.31
C MET A 17 8.49 42.71 6.03
N GLU A 18 7.34 42.60 5.35
CA GLU A 18 6.74 41.34 4.91
C GLU A 18 7.54 40.70 3.78
N ASP A 19 8.03 41.47 2.79
CA ASP A 19 8.86 40.98 1.70
C ASP A 19 10.21 40.42 2.23
N VAL A 20 10.80 41.07 3.24
CA VAL A 20 12.04 40.59 3.87
C VAL A 20 11.83 39.24 4.57
N LYS A 21 10.74 39.09 5.34
CA LYS A 21 10.40 37.84 5.99
C LYS A 21 10.11 36.71 4.99
N ALA A 22 9.42 37.01 3.88
CA ALA A 22 9.16 36.03 2.83
C ALA A 22 10.48 35.52 2.21
N LEU A 23 11.42 36.42 1.92
CA LEU A 23 12.72 36.05 1.37
C LEU A 23 13.54 35.20 2.36
N GLU A 24 13.53 35.52 3.65
CA GLU A 24 14.18 34.71 4.69
C GLU A 24 13.61 33.30 4.75
N GLN A 25 12.30 33.14 4.61
CA GLN A 25 11.67 31.80 4.59
C GLN A 25 12.01 31.02 3.32
N ILE A 26 12.06 31.68 2.16
CA ILE A 26 12.51 31.07 0.91
C ILE A 26 13.98 30.63 1.02
N ASP A 27 14.85 31.48 1.57
CA ASP A 27 16.28 31.16 1.79
C ASP A 27 16.41 29.94 2.75
N ARG A 28 15.57 29.85 3.76
CA ARG A 28 15.52 28.67 4.67
C ARG A 28 15.14 27.39 3.93
N LEU A 29 14.13 27.41 3.05
CA LEU A 29 13.71 26.25 2.25
C LEU A 29 14.79 25.86 1.25
N THR A 30 15.31 26.82 0.49
CA THR A 30 16.30 26.58 -0.56
C THR A 30 17.63 26.07 0.00
N SER A 31 18.03 26.52 1.21
CA SER A 31 19.22 26.02 1.92
C SER A 31 19.11 24.53 2.27
N ARG A 32 17.93 23.95 2.25
CA ARG A 32 17.65 22.52 2.52
C ARG A 32 17.54 21.68 1.24
N PHE A 33 17.71 22.25 0.06
CA PHE A 33 17.67 21.52 -1.19
C PHE A 33 18.91 20.63 -1.33
N THR A 34 18.67 19.38 -1.69
CA THR A 34 19.69 18.37 -1.98
C THR A 34 19.86 18.17 -3.48
N ARG A 35 18.94 18.73 -4.28
CA ARG A 35 18.96 18.70 -5.74
C ARG A 35 18.92 20.13 -6.28
N THR A 36 19.60 20.34 -7.39
CA THR A 36 19.52 21.61 -8.12
C THR A 36 18.18 21.69 -8.87
N CYS A 37 17.49 22.81 -8.72
CA CYS A 37 16.28 23.05 -9.52
C CYS A 37 16.69 23.29 -10.99
N PRO A 38 16.12 22.57 -11.95
CA PRO A 38 16.36 22.82 -13.37
C PRO A 38 15.96 24.25 -13.78
N SER A 39 16.62 24.78 -14.80
CA SER A 39 16.42 26.15 -15.27
C SER A 39 15.24 26.32 -16.25
N GLN A 40 14.61 25.21 -16.65
CA GLN A 40 13.47 25.24 -17.56
C GLN A 40 12.29 26.01 -16.95
N PRO A 41 11.53 26.78 -17.76
CA PRO A 41 10.44 27.65 -17.27
C PRO A 41 9.43 26.91 -16.41
N GLU A 42 9.00 25.71 -16.78
CA GLU A 42 8.02 24.90 -16.07
C GLU A 42 8.45 24.55 -14.63
N TYR A 43 9.75 24.35 -14.38
CA TYR A 43 10.28 24.14 -13.04
C TYR A 43 10.31 25.41 -12.21
N GLN A 44 10.67 26.54 -12.82
CA GLN A 44 10.75 27.83 -12.13
C GLN A 44 9.36 28.34 -11.77
N GLU A 45 8.38 28.22 -12.68
CA GLU A 45 6.98 28.58 -12.45
C GLU A 45 6.38 27.72 -11.34
N ARG A 46 6.58 26.41 -11.39
CA ARG A 46 6.11 25.48 -10.37
C ARG A 46 6.74 25.75 -9.01
N LEU A 47 8.04 26.06 -8.96
CA LEU A 47 8.73 26.38 -7.70
C LEU A 47 8.20 27.67 -7.08
N ALA A 48 7.94 28.69 -7.91
CA ALA A 48 7.35 29.96 -7.48
C ALA A 48 5.94 29.75 -6.92
N GLU A 49 5.10 28.99 -7.62
CA GLU A 49 3.75 28.61 -7.19
C GLU A 49 3.77 27.89 -5.83
N GLU A 50 4.66 26.90 -5.65
CA GLU A 50 4.75 26.15 -4.40
C GLU A 50 5.27 27.01 -3.24
N PHE A 51 6.23 27.92 -3.49
CA PHE A 51 6.68 28.86 -2.47
C PHE A 51 5.56 29.80 -2.01
N GLU A 52 4.78 30.35 -2.93
CA GLU A 52 3.64 31.20 -2.60
C GLU A 52 2.67 30.46 -1.66
N ILE A 53 2.32 29.21 -1.98
CA ILE A 53 1.41 28.41 -1.16
C ILE A 53 2.03 28.08 0.21
N ILE A 54 3.30 27.65 0.23
CA ILE A 54 3.99 27.28 1.49
C ILE A 54 4.08 28.48 2.43
N LEU A 55 4.37 29.67 1.90
CA LEU A 55 4.45 30.89 2.68
C LEU A 55 3.09 31.36 3.20
N SER A 56 2.06 31.37 2.33
CA SER A 56 0.69 31.78 2.69
C SER A 56 0.09 30.88 3.78
N LEU A 57 0.36 29.58 3.71
CA LEU A 57 -0.09 28.59 4.69
C LEU A 57 0.86 28.42 5.90
N ARG A 58 1.99 29.12 5.93
CA ARG A 58 3.01 29.06 6.99
C ARG A 58 3.60 27.66 7.19
N PHE A 59 3.82 26.92 6.10
CA PHE A 59 4.34 25.54 6.15
C PHE A 59 5.86 25.43 6.09
N THR A 60 6.61 26.52 6.06
CA THR A 60 8.09 26.53 6.02
C THR A 60 8.72 25.65 7.09
N ASP A 61 8.27 25.79 8.35
CA ASP A 61 8.78 24.98 9.47
C ASP A 61 8.47 23.49 9.31
N TYR A 62 7.31 23.17 8.70
CA TYR A 62 6.92 21.80 8.42
C TYR A 62 7.90 21.12 7.46
N PHE A 63 8.19 21.74 6.32
CA PHE A 63 9.14 21.20 5.34
C PHE A 63 10.56 21.08 5.92
N CYS A 64 11.03 22.10 6.62
CA CYS A 64 12.32 22.06 7.29
C CYS A 64 12.40 20.92 8.32
N GLN A 65 11.35 20.71 9.11
CA GLN A 65 11.29 19.65 10.11
C GLN A 65 11.36 18.25 9.48
N ILE A 66 10.69 18.04 8.34
CA ILE A 66 10.76 16.77 7.60
C ILE A 66 12.19 16.55 7.10
N ARG A 67 12.83 17.59 6.55
CA ARG A 67 14.23 17.48 6.11
C ARG A 67 15.17 17.17 7.28
N ASP A 68 14.98 17.79 8.45
CA ASP A 68 15.76 17.50 9.64
C ASP A 68 15.61 16.03 10.10
N ILE A 69 14.43 15.42 9.92
CA ILE A 69 14.23 13.99 10.18
C ILE A 69 15.04 13.14 9.19
N LEU A 70 15.05 13.50 7.90
CA LEU A 70 15.80 12.79 6.87
C LEU A 70 17.32 12.94 7.10
N ASP A 71 17.80 14.11 7.49
CA ASP A 71 19.21 14.34 7.84
C ASP A 71 19.63 13.49 9.05
N LEU A 72 18.75 13.35 10.05
CA LEU A 72 18.97 12.49 11.22
C LEU A 72 19.07 11.00 10.85
N THR A 73 18.51 10.61 9.71
CA THR A 73 18.39 9.21 9.26
C THR A 73 19.01 8.97 7.88
N GLN A 74 19.95 9.82 7.45
CA GLN A 74 20.59 9.78 6.13
C GLN A 74 21.31 8.45 5.80
N ASP A 75 21.68 7.70 6.84
CA ASP A 75 22.27 6.35 6.74
C ASP A 75 21.22 5.24 6.50
N ILE A 76 19.92 5.58 6.48
CA ILE A 76 18.82 4.64 6.31
C ILE A 76 18.08 5.00 5.04
N PRO A 77 18.11 4.16 4.00
CA PRO A 77 17.34 4.39 2.78
C PRO A 77 15.86 4.53 3.08
N HIS A 78 15.20 5.44 2.38
CA HIS A 78 13.77 5.69 2.51
C HIS A 78 13.11 5.86 1.15
N MET A 79 11.80 5.77 1.13
CA MET A 79 10.94 6.18 0.01
C MET A 79 9.68 6.83 0.56
N THR A 80 9.08 7.74 -0.19
CA THR A 80 7.80 8.32 0.20
C THR A 80 6.64 7.57 -0.43
N ARG A 81 5.49 7.66 0.22
CA ARG A 81 4.20 7.27 -0.37
C ARG A 81 3.22 8.43 -0.29
N GLY A 82 2.03 8.25 -0.86
CA GLY A 82 1.02 9.29 -0.80
C GLY A 82 1.32 10.48 -1.69
N SER A 83 0.85 11.65 -1.27
CA SER A 83 0.82 12.85 -2.10
C SER A 83 2.08 13.72 -2.06
N ALA A 84 3.05 13.46 -1.19
CA ALA A 84 4.27 14.28 -1.09
C ALA A 84 5.07 14.34 -2.42
N GLY A 85 4.99 13.29 -3.25
CA GLY A 85 5.58 13.29 -4.58
C GLY A 85 4.89 14.18 -5.61
N SER A 86 3.84 14.92 -5.22
CA SER A 86 3.23 15.96 -6.06
C SER A 86 3.91 17.33 -5.88
N SER A 87 4.88 17.45 -4.97
CA SER A 87 5.57 18.71 -4.68
C SER A 87 6.99 18.71 -5.23
N LEU A 88 7.31 19.75 -6.00
CA LEU A 88 8.66 20.02 -6.49
C LEU A 88 9.60 20.39 -5.34
N VAL A 89 9.14 21.12 -4.34
CA VAL A 89 9.91 21.42 -3.13
C VAL A 89 10.27 20.14 -2.38
N CYS A 90 9.33 19.18 -2.24
CA CYS A 90 9.65 17.86 -1.66
C CYS A 90 10.71 17.11 -2.48
N TYR A 91 10.64 17.18 -3.81
CA TYR A 91 11.64 16.56 -4.69
C TYR A 91 13.01 17.22 -4.53
N LEU A 92 13.08 18.55 -4.57
CA LEU A 92 14.34 19.29 -4.43
C LEU A 92 14.97 19.11 -3.03
N MET A 93 14.16 19.00 -1.99
CA MET A 93 14.62 18.69 -0.64
C MET A 93 15.01 17.21 -0.45
N GLY A 94 14.84 16.34 -1.43
CA GLY A 94 15.10 14.91 -1.31
C GLY A 94 14.13 14.17 -0.37
N ILE A 95 12.96 14.75 -0.11
CA ILE A 95 11.89 14.09 0.64
C ILE A 95 11.29 12.98 -0.21
N THR A 96 11.17 13.19 -1.52
CA THR A 96 10.71 12.20 -2.50
C THR A 96 11.67 12.07 -3.68
N ASP A 97 11.66 10.91 -4.34
CA ASP A 97 12.38 10.68 -5.60
C ASP A 97 11.48 10.83 -6.83
N VAL A 98 10.21 11.22 -6.63
CA VAL A 98 9.29 11.48 -7.73
C VAL A 98 9.41 12.94 -8.15
N ASN A 99 9.83 13.17 -9.39
CA ASN A 99 9.82 14.49 -10.00
C ASN A 99 8.40 14.80 -10.52
N PRO A 100 7.65 15.72 -9.90
CA PRO A 100 6.26 15.95 -10.27
C PRO A 100 6.08 16.55 -11.67
N ILE A 101 7.11 17.20 -12.23
CA ILE A 101 7.07 17.77 -13.59
C ILE A 101 7.18 16.63 -14.62
N GLU A 102 8.17 15.76 -14.49
CA GLU A 102 8.34 14.60 -15.39
C GLU A 102 7.11 13.67 -15.40
N TRP A 103 6.41 13.56 -14.28
CA TRP A 103 5.25 12.70 -14.13
C TRP A 103 3.92 13.42 -14.30
N ASP A 104 3.91 14.69 -14.71
CA ASP A 104 2.71 15.52 -14.90
C ASP A 104 1.74 15.43 -13.71
N ILE A 105 2.24 15.72 -12.50
CA ILE A 105 1.45 15.61 -11.25
C ILE A 105 1.03 17.00 -10.77
N PRO A 106 -0.28 17.28 -10.64
CA PRO A 106 -0.76 18.56 -10.13
C PRO A 106 -0.35 18.80 -8.66
N VAL A 107 0.14 20.00 -8.34
CA VAL A 107 0.50 20.38 -6.96
C VAL A 107 -0.71 20.34 -6.02
N ALA A 108 -1.88 20.68 -6.53
CA ALA A 108 -3.14 20.77 -5.78
C ALA A 108 -3.49 19.49 -4.99
N ARG A 109 -2.93 18.34 -5.41
CA ARG A 109 -3.11 17.07 -4.69
C ARG A 109 -2.43 17.07 -3.32
N PHE A 110 -1.32 17.79 -3.16
CA PHE A 110 -0.52 17.87 -1.91
C PHE A 110 -0.67 19.24 -1.24
N LEU A 111 -0.33 20.32 -1.95
CA LEU A 111 -0.47 21.71 -1.49
C LEU A 111 -1.69 22.35 -2.12
N ASN A 112 -2.61 22.86 -1.30
CA ASN A 112 -3.82 23.50 -1.78
C ASN A 112 -4.18 24.69 -0.89
N PRO A 113 -4.13 25.94 -1.40
CA PRO A 113 -4.41 27.13 -0.62
C PRO A 113 -5.87 27.25 -0.16
N LYS A 114 -6.78 26.47 -0.78
CA LYS A 114 -8.21 26.40 -0.39
C LYS A 114 -8.46 25.38 0.75
N ARG A 115 -7.37 24.93 1.43
CA ARG A 115 -7.44 23.91 2.50
C ARG A 115 -6.69 24.38 3.72
N ASP A 116 -7.27 24.15 4.90
CA ASP A 116 -6.67 24.48 6.19
C ASP A 116 -5.88 23.30 6.80
N ASP A 117 -6.00 22.07 6.21
CA ASP A 117 -5.34 20.90 6.74
C ASP A 117 -3.86 20.83 6.28
N LEU A 118 -2.97 20.50 7.23
CA LEU A 118 -1.57 20.25 6.95
C LEU A 118 -1.41 19.11 5.93
N PRO A 119 -0.46 19.22 5.00
CA PRO A 119 -0.14 18.14 4.08
C PRO A 119 0.42 16.93 4.86
N ASP A 120 0.04 15.73 4.46
CA ASP A 120 0.46 14.48 5.10
C ASP A 120 1.70 13.93 4.36
N VAL A 121 2.81 13.80 5.06
CA VAL A 121 4.04 13.19 4.51
C VAL A 121 4.25 11.82 5.15
N ASP A 122 4.16 10.81 4.30
CA ASP A 122 4.36 9.42 4.64
C ASP A 122 5.75 8.97 4.17
N ILE A 123 6.62 8.55 5.09
CA ILE A 123 7.97 8.10 4.79
C ILE A 123 8.11 6.62 5.13
N ASP A 124 8.38 5.82 4.12
CA ASP A 124 8.65 4.39 4.24
C ASP A 124 10.13 4.14 4.50
N TYR A 125 10.41 3.42 5.57
CA TYR A 125 11.74 2.89 5.89
C TYR A 125 11.77 1.36 5.78
N PRO A 126 12.95 0.73 5.71
CA PRO A 126 13.07 -0.71 5.86
C PRO A 126 12.40 -1.15 7.15
N HIS A 127 11.53 -2.19 7.09
CA HIS A 127 10.66 -2.53 8.21
C HIS A 127 11.39 -2.85 9.51
N TYR A 128 12.61 -3.34 9.44
CA TYR A 128 13.46 -3.66 10.59
C TYR A 128 14.21 -2.44 11.16
N ARG A 129 14.22 -1.28 10.46
CA ARG A 129 14.85 -0.03 10.90
C ARG A 129 13.83 1.02 11.40
N GLN A 130 12.52 0.78 11.21
CA GLN A 130 11.46 1.75 11.55
C GLN A 130 11.50 2.20 13.03
N GLU A 131 11.59 1.26 13.97
CA GLU A 131 11.66 1.61 15.42
C GLU A 131 12.96 2.34 15.75
N GLU A 132 14.06 2.08 15.06
CA GLU A 132 15.30 2.83 15.20
C GLU A 132 15.12 4.28 14.78
N VAL A 133 14.49 4.52 13.62
CA VAL A 133 14.18 5.88 13.14
C VAL A 133 13.33 6.62 14.16
N MET A 134 12.27 6.03 14.67
CA MET A 134 11.43 6.63 15.69
C MET A 134 12.22 6.96 16.96
N ASN A 135 13.09 6.07 17.42
CA ASN A 135 13.92 6.29 18.61
C ASN A 135 14.93 7.41 18.40
N ARG A 136 15.52 7.56 17.21
CA ARG A 136 16.39 8.70 16.87
C ARG A 136 15.61 10.02 16.96
N ILE A 137 14.36 10.06 16.43
CA ILE A 137 13.49 11.24 16.51
C ILE A 137 13.18 11.59 17.96
N PHE A 138 12.76 10.64 18.79
CA PHE A 138 12.45 10.90 20.21
C PHE A 138 13.68 11.34 21.00
N LYS A 139 14.86 10.83 20.67
CA LYS A 139 16.13 11.25 21.29
C LYS A 139 16.54 12.66 20.87
N LYS A 140 16.30 13.04 19.61
CA LYS A 140 16.65 14.37 19.08
C LYS A 140 15.73 15.46 19.62
N TRP A 141 14.44 15.17 19.74
CA TRP A 141 13.42 16.14 20.21
C TRP A 141 12.66 15.61 21.45
N PRO A 142 13.35 15.48 22.59
CA PRO A 142 12.76 14.93 23.80
C PRO A 142 11.65 15.86 24.33
N GLY A 143 10.46 15.29 24.60
CA GLY A 143 9.28 16.05 25.04
C GLY A 143 8.63 16.93 23.98
N LYS A 144 9.23 17.03 22.79
CA LYS A 144 8.64 17.69 21.60
C LYS A 144 8.23 16.69 20.52
N SER A 145 8.40 15.40 20.76
CA SER A 145 7.98 14.36 19.83
C SER A 145 7.30 13.23 20.59
N ALA A 146 6.24 12.67 20.00
CA ALA A 146 5.54 11.53 20.58
C ALA A 146 4.90 10.66 19.50
N ARG A 147 4.80 9.35 19.77
CA ARG A 147 4.06 8.41 18.92
C ARG A 147 2.56 8.59 19.13
N ILE A 148 1.80 8.56 18.04
CA ILE A 148 0.34 8.65 18.10
C ILE A 148 -0.25 7.44 18.83
N SER A 149 -1.30 7.68 19.60
CA SER A 149 -2.10 6.67 20.27
C SER A 149 -3.38 6.38 19.53
N ASN A 150 -3.75 5.09 19.48
CA ASN A 150 -5.06 4.67 19.03
C ASN A 150 -5.87 4.15 20.21
N TYR A 151 -7.09 4.63 20.35
CA TYR A 151 -8.04 4.06 21.30
C TYR A 151 -8.68 2.82 20.72
N VAL A 152 -8.40 1.67 21.34
CA VAL A 152 -9.06 0.42 21.02
C VAL A 152 -10.36 0.37 21.79
N LEU A 153 -11.48 0.32 21.08
CA LEU A 153 -12.80 0.23 21.68
C LEU A 153 -13.25 -1.23 21.79
N TYR A 154 -14.07 -1.53 22.78
CA TYR A 154 -14.73 -2.82 22.86
C TYR A 154 -15.67 -3.02 21.66
N GLN A 155 -15.41 -4.04 20.85
CA GLN A 155 -16.26 -4.55 19.78
C GLN A 155 -17.01 -5.79 20.27
N ASP A 156 -18.00 -6.29 19.53
CA ASP A 156 -18.86 -7.41 19.95
C ASP A 156 -18.08 -8.58 20.56
N LYS A 157 -17.07 -9.09 19.84
CA LYS A 157 -16.27 -10.22 20.34
C LYS A 157 -15.47 -9.89 21.62
N SER A 158 -14.91 -8.71 21.72
CA SER A 158 -14.09 -8.31 22.86
C SER A 158 -14.96 -7.95 24.07
N ALA A 159 -16.09 -7.31 23.85
CA ALA A 159 -17.07 -7.01 24.91
C ALA A 159 -17.65 -8.29 25.49
N LYS A 160 -18.02 -9.27 24.65
CA LYS A 160 -18.48 -10.59 25.05
C LYS A 160 -17.45 -11.32 25.94
N ARG A 161 -16.19 -11.33 25.53
CA ARG A 161 -15.09 -11.97 26.29
C ARG A 161 -14.83 -11.26 27.62
N GLU A 162 -14.89 -9.95 27.64
CA GLU A 162 -14.71 -9.15 28.85
C GLU A 162 -15.87 -9.33 29.83
N ALA A 163 -17.11 -9.38 29.34
CA ALA A 163 -18.28 -9.66 30.17
C ALA A 163 -18.16 -11.02 30.88
N ALA A 164 -17.74 -12.07 30.17
CA ALA A 164 -17.49 -13.37 30.77
C ALA A 164 -16.42 -13.32 31.88
N LYS A 165 -15.34 -12.57 31.67
CA LYS A 165 -14.28 -12.39 32.68
C LYS A 165 -14.78 -11.65 33.91
N ARG A 166 -15.56 -10.57 33.74
CA ARG A 166 -16.15 -9.81 34.86
C ARG A 166 -17.14 -10.61 35.69
N LEU A 167 -17.75 -11.63 35.08
CA LEU A 167 -18.64 -12.57 35.76
C LEU A 167 -17.93 -13.82 36.28
N GLY A 168 -16.60 -13.73 36.45
CA GLY A 168 -15.83 -14.71 37.20
C GLY A 168 -15.15 -15.79 36.36
N HIS A 169 -15.27 -15.79 35.02
CA HIS A 169 -14.52 -16.78 34.23
C HIS A 169 -13.01 -16.56 34.33
N LYS A 170 -12.32 -17.55 34.88
CA LYS A 170 -10.86 -17.57 34.99
C LYS A 170 -10.26 -18.43 33.87
N GLY A 171 -9.18 -17.93 33.28
CA GLY A 171 -8.43 -18.68 32.26
C GLY A 171 -8.73 -18.26 30.81
N ARG A 172 -8.26 -19.11 29.88
CA ARG A 172 -8.36 -18.85 28.43
C ARG A 172 -9.75 -19.22 27.92
N LEU A 173 -10.47 -18.21 27.43
CA LEU A 173 -11.77 -18.43 26.80
C LEU A 173 -11.65 -19.13 25.44
N PRO A 174 -12.53 -20.11 25.13
CA PRO A 174 -12.59 -20.71 23.79
C PRO A 174 -12.77 -19.69 22.68
N ARG A 175 -12.41 -20.07 21.44
CA ARG A 175 -12.59 -19.17 20.28
C ARG A 175 -14.06 -18.85 20.03
N LYS A 176 -14.93 -19.85 20.19
CA LYS A 176 -16.39 -19.73 20.17
C LYS A 176 -16.93 -20.27 21.50
N PHE A 177 -17.86 -19.57 22.11
CA PHE A 177 -18.54 -19.98 23.34
C PHE A 177 -19.89 -19.29 23.46
N THR A 178 -20.81 -19.88 24.22
CA THR A 178 -22.02 -19.24 24.75
C THR A 178 -21.81 -18.95 26.24
N TYR A 179 -22.57 -18.06 26.82
CA TYR A 179 -22.45 -17.76 28.24
C TYR A 179 -22.86 -18.97 29.09
N GLU A 180 -23.92 -19.67 28.66
CA GLU A 180 -24.41 -20.88 29.28
C GLU A 180 -23.33 -21.99 29.32
N SER A 181 -22.54 -22.15 28.24
CA SER A 181 -21.47 -23.13 28.19
C SER A 181 -20.32 -22.86 29.17
N LEU A 182 -20.31 -21.67 29.77
CA LEU A 182 -19.35 -21.24 30.79
C LEU A 182 -19.98 -21.18 32.20
N GLY A 183 -21.25 -21.57 32.37
CA GLY A 183 -21.98 -21.45 33.61
C GLY A 183 -22.28 -20.00 34.02
N ILE A 184 -22.37 -19.09 33.07
CA ILE A 184 -22.59 -17.66 33.30
C ILE A 184 -24.02 -17.31 32.92
N ASP A 185 -24.72 -16.49 33.76
CA ASP A 185 -26.03 -15.97 33.44
C ASP A 185 -25.97 -15.12 32.14
N PRO A 186 -26.72 -15.52 31.08
CA PRO A 186 -26.72 -14.84 29.82
C PRO A 186 -27.32 -13.43 29.87
N VAL A 187 -28.28 -13.19 30.75
CA VAL A 187 -28.99 -11.91 30.87
C VAL A 187 -28.05 -10.85 31.41
N GLU A 188 -27.39 -11.15 32.51
CA GLU A 188 -26.43 -10.24 33.14
C GLU A 188 -25.20 -10.04 32.24
N ALA A 189 -24.70 -11.12 31.61
CA ALA A 189 -23.58 -11.04 30.69
C ALA A 189 -23.87 -10.13 29.48
N LYS A 190 -25.04 -10.23 28.86
CA LYS A 190 -25.46 -9.36 27.76
C LYS A 190 -25.66 -7.91 28.21
N ARG A 191 -26.08 -7.68 29.47
CA ARG A 191 -26.18 -6.34 30.06
C ARG A 191 -24.80 -5.68 30.14
N ILE A 192 -23.79 -6.42 30.63
CA ILE A 192 -22.40 -5.95 30.71
C ILE A 192 -21.81 -5.76 29.31
N GLU A 193 -22.03 -6.69 28.39
CA GLU A 193 -21.57 -6.63 27.00
C GLU A 193 -22.08 -5.34 26.31
N ARG A 194 -23.35 -5.03 26.43
CA ARG A 194 -23.96 -3.79 25.90
C ARG A 194 -23.35 -2.53 26.50
N LYS A 195 -23.08 -2.51 27.81
CA LYS A 195 -22.45 -1.37 28.51
C LYS A 195 -21.00 -1.16 28.08
N LEU A 196 -20.29 -2.22 27.70
CA LEU A 196 -18.89 -2.18 27.29
C LEU A 196 -18.74 -1.78 25.82
N LYS A 197 -19.64 -2.21 24.95
CA LYS A 197 -19.56 -1.95 23.51
C LYS A 197 -19.39 -0.46 23.21
N GLY A 198 -18.36 -0.13 22.41
CA GLY A 198 -18.02 1.24 22.06
C GLY A 198 -17.21 2.01 23.13
N LYS A 199 -17.04 1.47 24.34
CA LYS A 199 -16.17 2.10 25.35
C LYS A 199 -14.70 1.78 25.13
N LYS A 200 -13.81 2.65 25.63
CA LYS A 200 -12.36 2.47 25.58
C LYS A 200 -11.95 1.20 26.33
N LYS A 201 -11.27 0.33 25.63
CA LYS A 201 -10.69 -0.91 26.16
C LYS A 201 -9.25 -0.71 26.62
N CYS A 202 -8.42 -0.16 25.74
CA CYS A 202 -7.02 0.14 25.99
C CYS A 202 -6.52 1.17 24.97
N ILE A 203 -5.31 1.67 25.22
CA ILE A 203 -4.54 2.46 24.27
C ILE A 203 -3.58 1.51 23.56
N SER A 204 -3.47 1.64 22.23
CA SER A 204 -2.46 0.95 21.43
C SER A 204 -1.59 1.96 20.70
N LYS A 205 -0.37 1.55 20.35
CA LYS A 205 0.54 2.36 19.53
C LYS A 205 0.01 2.44 18.10
N HIS A 206 0.01 3.63 17.50
CA HIS A 206 -0.14 3.77 16.06
C HIS A 206 1.04 3.11 15.33
N CYS A 207 0.80 2.54 14.15
CA CYS A 207 1.81 1.78 13.41
C CYS A 207 3.01 2.64 12.97
N GLY A 208 2.79 3.93 12.64
CA GLY A 208 3.83 4.80 12.09
C GLY A 208 3.75 6.26 12.53
N GLY A 209 2.59 6.75 12.97
CA GLY A 209 2.37 8.18 13.21
C GLY A 209 3.17 8.74 14.37
N ILE A 210 3.91 9.81 14.07
CA ILE A 210 4.65 10.64 15.05
C ILE A 210 4.08 12.04 14.98
N LEU A 211 3.93 12.65 16.16
CA LEU A 211 3.61 14.07 16.33
C LEU A 211 4.88 14.82 16.74
N MET A 212 5.11 15.95 16.09
CA MET A 212 6.18 16.90 16.41
C MET A 212 5.51 18.19 16.90
N PHE A 213 5.83 18.60 18.12
CA PHE A 213 5.22 19.75 18.77
C PHE A 213 6.13 20.98 18.73
N THR A 214 5.57 22.15 18.54
CA THR A 214 6.30 23.43 18.55
C THR A 214 6.85 23.72 19.94
N ARG A 215 6.14 23.30 20.98
CA ARG A 215 6.52 23.50 22.40
C ARG A 215 6.75 22.19 23.13
N GLN A 216 7.47 22.26 24.25
CA GLN A 216 7.68 21.15 25.17
C GLN A 216 6.36 20.75 25.83
N LEU A 217 5.99 19.46 25.72
CA LEU A 217 4.82 18.93 26.39
C LEU A 217 5.13 18.55 27.86
N PRO A 218 4.14 18.66 28.75
CA PRO A 218 4.22 18.10 30.10
C PRO A 218 4.51 16.59 30.06
N LYS A 219 5.38 16.12 30.95
CA LYS A 219 5.72 14.69 31.08
C LYS A 219 4.49 13.80 31.31
N SER A 220 3.44 14.33 31.94
CA SER A 220 2.18 13.62 32.19
C SER A 220 1.41 13.25 30.91
N LEU A 221 1.66 13.92 29.78
CA LEU A 221 1.00 13.68 28.51
C LEU A 221 1.74 12.66 27.63
N ILE A 222 2.96 12.29 27.99
CA ILE A 222 3.78 11.35 27.23
C ILE A 222 4.13 10.16 28.13
N SER A 223 3.87 8.93 27.64
CA SER A 223 4.23 7.71 28.35
C SER A 223 5.75 7.49 28.36
N GLN A 224 6.24 6.59 29.22
CA GLN A 224 7.64 6.16 29.23
C GLN A 224 8.12 5.57 27.90
N THR A 225 7.19 5.14 27.03
CA THR A 225 7.46 4.61 25.67
C THR A 225 7.26 5.65 24.57
N ASN A 226 7.36 6.95 24.91
CA ASN A 226 7.17 8.09 24.00
C ASN A 226 5.82 8.09 23.26
N GLN A 227 4.77 7.58 23.88
CA GLN A 227 3.42 7.54 23.30
C GLN A 227 2.58 8.66 23.91
N ILE A 228 1.89 9.46 23.08
CA ILE A 228 0.95 10.48 23.55
C ILE A 228 -0.24 9.82 24.25
N LEU A 229 -0.65 10.36 25.38
CA LEU A 229 -1.79 9.83 26.17
C LEU A 229 -3.11 10.49 25.84
N LEU A 230 -3.11 11.45 24.94
CA LEU A 230 -4.29 12.15 24.41
C LEU A 230 -4.92 11.41 23.25
N ASP A 231 -6.21 11.61 23.03
CA ASP A 231 -6.90 11.12 21.85
C ASP A 231 -6.74 12.08 20.64
N LYS A 232 -7.32 11.70 19.50
CA LYS A 232 -7.23 12.46 18.26
C LYS A 232 -7.77 13.90 18.39
N ASN A 233 -8.87 14.07 19.14
CA ASN A 233 -9.53 15.37 19.29
C ASN A 233 -8.74 16.25 20.24
N GLU A 234 -8.31 15.70 21.38
CA GLU A 234 -7.47 16.39 22.35
C GLU A 234 -6.10 16.82 21.76
N VAL A 235 -5.56 16.02 20.84
CA VAL A 235 -4.31 16.36 20.12
C VAL A 235 -4.55 17.48 19.10
N ALA A 236 -5.72 17.54 18.46
CA ALA A 236 -6.01 18.57 17.46
C ALA A 236 -5.93 20.00 18.01
N ASP A 237 -6.16 20.19 19.32
CA ASP A 237 -6.06 21.47 20.00
C ASP A 237 -4.60 21.88 20.30
N LEU A 238 -3.64 21.00 20.04
CA LEU A 238 -2.22 21.27 20.21
C LEU A 238 -1.57 21.58 18.87
N GLU A 239 -0.77 22.64 18.84
CA GLU A 239 0.07 22.92 17.67
C GLU A 239 1.07 21.80 17.44
N HIS A 240 0.88 21.03 16.39
CA HIS A 240 1.73 19.91 16.06
C HIS A 240 1.81 19.67 14.55
N LEU A 241 2.89 19.04 14.16
CA LEU A 241 3.08 18.48 12.83
C LEU A 241 2.95 16.97 12.91
N LYS A 242 2.28 16.36 11.95
CA LYS A 242 2.17 14.90 11.85
C LYS A 242 3.09 14.41 10.74
N VAL A 243 3.90 13.40 11.05
CA VAL A 243 4.72 12.67 10.09
C VAL A 243 4.49 11.18 10.29
N ASP A 244 4.20 10.46 9.23
CA ASP A 244 4.04 9.01 9.30
C ASP A 244 5.35 8.30 8.92
N ILE A 245 6.02 7.74 9.93
CA ILE A 245 7.20 6.88 9.77
C ILE A 245 6.72 5.45 9.61
N LEU A 246 6.67 4.99 8.38
CA LEU A 246 6.08 3.72 8.01
C LEU A 246 7.14 2.65 7.72
N SER A 247 6.72 1.41 7.60
CA SER A 247 7.61 0.29 7.29
C SER A 247 7.30 -0.30 5.93
N ASN A 248 8.34 -0.58 5.15
CA ASN A 248 8.21 -1.20 3.83
C ASN A 248 9.07 -2.46 3.72
N ARG A 249 8.42 -3.61 3.51
CA ARG A 249 9.11 -4.89 3.36
C ARG A 249 9.76 -5.05 1.99
N GLY A 250 9.17 -4.48 0.94
CA GLY A 250 9.76 -4.48 -0.40
C GLY A 250 11.06 -3.68 -0.44
N LEU A 251 11.08 -2.52 0.22
CA LEU A 251 12.30 -1.74 0.39
C LEU A 251 13.34 -2.52 1.19
N SER A 252 12.95 -3.21 2.27
CA SER A 252 13.85 -4.08 3.03
C SER A 252 14.43 -5.20 2.20
N GLN A 253 13.61 -5.82 1.37
CA GLN A 253 14.03 -6.87 0.45
C GLN A 253 15.04 -6.35 -0.57
N LEU A 254 14.77 -5.20 -1.16
CA LEU A 254 15.65 -4.61 -2.18
C LEU A 254 17.01 -4.24 -1.60
N ILE A 255 17.05 -3.58 -0.45
CA ILE A 255 18.28 -3.16 0.24
C ILE A 255 19.12 -4.36 0.68
N ASP A 256 18.51 -5.47 1.09
CA ASP A 256 19.25 -6.69 1.43
C ASP A 256 19.91 -7.35 0.19
N ILE A 257 19.38 -7.09 -1.01
CA ILE A 257 19.97 -7.56 -2.27
C ILE A 257 21.09 -6.59 -2.71
N ASP A 258 20.81 -5.30 -2.64
CA ASP A 258 21.72 -4.25 -3.05
C ASP A 258 21.61 -3.04 -2.08
N PRO A 259 22.53 -2.93 -1.11
CA PRO A 259 22.48 -1.87 -0.10
C PRO A 259 22.69 -0.45 -0.63
N GLN A 260 23.29 -0.30 -1.82
CA GLN A 260 23.63 1.02 -2.40
C GLN A 260 22.60 1.54 -3.39
N ILE A 261 21.51 0.78 -3.58
CA ILE A 261 20.60 1.02 -4.69
C ILE A 261 19.74 2.26 -4.49
N LYS A 262 19.49 2.95 -5.60
CA LYS A 262 18.44 3.95 -5.73
C LYS A 262 17.41 3.47 -6.75
N LEU A 263 16.12 3.59 -6.41
CA LEU A 263 15.01 3.07 -7.22
C LEU A 263 14.97 3.63 -8.65
N PHE A 264 15.53 4.80 -8.88
CA PHE A 264 15.58 5.46 -10.20
C PHE A 264 16.82 5.10 -11.04
N GLU A 265 17.78 4.33 -10.50
CA GLU A 265 19.00 3.90 -11.20
C GLU A 265 18.81 2.57 -11.93
N TYR A 266 17.64 1.91 -11.81
CA TYR A 266 17.31 0.74 -12.62
C TYR A 266 16.97 1.13 -14.05
N PRO A 267 17.34 0.31 -15.06
CA PRO A 267 16.97 0.58 -16.43
C PRO A 267 15.45 0.63 -16.59
N GLU A 268 14.97 1.62 -17.34
CA GLU A 268 13.53 1.76 -17.62
C GLU A 268 12.97 0.63 -18.48
N ILE A 269 13.81 0.03 -19.33
CA ILE A 269 13.50 -1.08 -20.21
C ILE A 269 14.53 -2.18 -19.96
N ASP A 270 14.04 -3.40 -19.71
CA ASP A 270 14.85 -4.61 -19.59
C ASP A 270 14.04 -5.83 -20.03
N GLU A 271 14.52 -6.54 -21.05
CA GLU A 271 13.79 -7.64 -21.68
C GLU A 271 13.57 -8.83 -20.73
N ALA A 272 14.54 -9.16 -19.89
CA ALA A 272 14.43 -10.27 -18.94
C ALA A 272 13.38 -9.98 -17.87
N THR A 273 13.36 -8.74 -17.35
CA THR A 273 12.36 -8.24 -16.40
C THR A 273 10.97 -8.21 -17.04
N SER A 274 10.85 -7.67 -18.24
CA SER A 274 9.57 -7.62 -18.99
C SER A 274 9.02 -9.01 -19.24
N SER A 275 9.87 -9.96 -19.66
CA SER A 275 9.49 -11.35 -19.87
C SER A 275 9.01 -12.02 -18.57
N LEU A 276 9.72 -11.80 -17.45
CA LEU A 276 9.34 -12.32 -16.13
C LEU A 276 7.97 -11.79 -15.68
N LEU A 277 7.73 -10.49 -15.79
CA LEU A 277 6.46 -9.85 -15.46
C LEU A 277 5.33 -10.35 -16.37
N SER A 278 5.56 -10.38 -17.68
CA SER A 278 4.56 -10.80 -18.69
C SER A 278 4.10 -12.25 -18.51
N ARG A 279 4.96 -13.13 -18.00
CA ARG A 279 4.60 -14.49 -17.59
C ARG A 279 3.89 -14.55 -16.24
N GLY A 280 3.85 -13.45 -15.48
CA GLY A 280 3.34 -13.40 -14.10
C GLY A 280 4.23 -14.18 -13.11
N ASP A 281 5.52 -14.34 -13.41
CA ASP A 281 6.49 -14.98 -12.53
C ASP A 281 6.98 -14.02 -11.45
N VAL A 282 6.06 -13.51 -10.64
CA VAL A 282 6.31 -12.47 -9.63
C VAL A 282 6.23 -12.97 -8.19
N LEU A 283 6.28 -14.29 -7.97
CA LEU A 283 6.37 -14.83 -6.62
C LEU A 283 7.62 -14.30 -5.92
N GLY A 284 7.48 -13.83 -4.70
CA GLY A 284 8.55 -13.21 -3.94
C GLY A 284 8.78 -11.72 -4.25
N VAL A 285 8.18 -11.18 -5.30
CA VAL A 285 8.23 -9.74 -5.60
C VAL A 285 7.24 -9.03 -4.69
N THR A 286 7.72 -8.49 -3.57
CA THR A 286 6.86 -7.80 -2.59
C THR A 286 6.06 -6.69 -3.27
N GLN A 287 4.76 -6.57 -2.98
CA GLN A 287 3.75 -5.71 -3.61
C GLN A 287 3.30 -6.17 -5.02
N GLY A 288 4.11 -6.91 -5.78
CA GLY A 288 3.79 -7.39 -7.14
C GLY A 288 3.21 -8.81 -7.19
N GLU A 289 3.31 -9.60 -6.12
CA GLU A 289 3.09 -11.06 -6.14
C GLU A 289 1.65 -11.53 -5.96
N SER A 290 0.70 -10.63 -5.63
CA SER A 290 -0.68 -11.07 -5.36
C SER A 290 -1.29 -11.77 -6.59
N PRO A 291 -2.21 -12.75 -6.40
CA PRO A 291 -2.86 -13.42 -7.54
C PRO A 291 -3.52 -12.45 -8.52
N ALA A 292 -4.08 -11.35 -8.02
CA ALA A 292 -4.65 -10.31 -8.86
C ALA A 292 -3.59 -9.58 -9.69
N MET A 293 -2.45 -9.24 -9.07
CA MET A 293 -1.34 -8.56 -9.74
C MET A 293 -0.69 -9.48 -10.78
N ARG A 294 -0.52 -10.76 -10.47
CA ARG A 294 -0.02 -11.76 -11.42
C ARG A 294 -0.89 -11.84 -12.70
N ARG A 295 -2.22 -11.88 -12.52
CA ARG A 295 -3.16 -11.86 -13.65
C ARG A 295 -3.09 -10.56 -14.44
N LEU A 296 -2.96 -9.42 -13.72
CA LEU A 296 -2.83 -8.12 -14.37
C LEU A 296 -1.57 -8.05 -15.23
N PHE A 297 -0.41 -8.46 -14.72
CA PHE A 297 0.83 -8.48 -15.49
C PHE A 297 0.76 -9.37 -16.73
N ARG A 298 0.14 -10.55 -16.64
CA ARG A 298 -0.10 -11.40 -17.82
C ARG A 298 -0.99 -10.73 -18.87
N ALA A 299 -1.97 -9.93 -18.42
CA ALA A 299 -2.89 -9.23 -19.30
C ALA A 299 -2.23 -8.04 -20.01
N ILE A 300 -1.50 -7.18 -19.27
CA ILE A 300 -0.89 -5.96 -19.82
C ILE A 300 0.48 -6.20 -20.48
N ARG A 301 1.18 -7.29 -20.11
CA ARG A 301 2.51 -7.64 -20.61
C ARG A 301 3.49 -6.46 -20.52
N PRO A 302 3.87 -6.01 -19.34
CA PRO A 302 4.69 -4.83 -19.17
C PRO A 302 5.99 -4.92 -19.98
N GLN A 303 6.32 -3.86 -20.72
CA GLN A 303 7.56 -3.74 -21.49
C GLN A 303 8.56 -2.81 -20.82
N SER A 304 8.08 -1.98 -19.88
CA SER A 304 8.86 -0.94 -19.23
C SER A 304 8.51 -0.78 -17.75
N MET A 305 9.34 -0.03 -17.04
CA MET A 305 9.05 0.41 -15.67
C MET A 305 7.76 1.24 -15.62
N LEU A 306 7.50 2.06 -16.64
CA LEU A 306 6.27 2.85 -16.76
C LEU A 306 5.02 1.97 -16.73
N ASP A 307 5.03 0.84 -17.44
CA ASP A 307 3.90 -0.11 -17.43
C ASP A 307 3.67 -0.70 -16.03
N CYS A 308 4.72 -0.91 -15.25
CA CYS A 308 4.61 -1.31 -13.85
C CYS A 308 3.96 -0.23 -12.99
N VAL A 309 4.27 1.03 -13.23
CA VAL A 309 3.64 2.16 -12.54
C VAL A 309 2.13 2.15 -12.81
N PHE A 310 1.71 2.01 -14.07
CA PHE A 310 0.31 1.89 -14.42
C PHE A 310 -0.36 0.65 -13.83
N ALA A 311 0.32 -0.49 -13.83
CA ALA A 311 -0.20 -1.70 -13.21
C ALA A 311 -0.55 -1.51 -11.72
N THR A 312 0.27 -0.74 -10.98
CA THR A 312 0.01 -0.46 -9.56
C THR A 312 -1.23 0.40 -9.32
N ALA A 313 -1.55 1.30 -10.24
CA ALA A 313 -2.76 2.09 -10.19
C ALA A 313 -3.99 1.27 -10.63
N LEU A 314 -3.87 0.50 -11.71
CA LEU A 314 -4.93 -0.35 -12.28
C LEU A 314 -5.39 -1.49 -11.38
N ILE A 315 -4.52 -2.01 -10.50
CA ILE A 315 -4.89 -3.10 -9.59
C ILE A 315 -5.97 -2.70 -8.57
N ARG A 316 -6.19 -1.41 -8.37
CA ARG A 316 -7.22 -0.94 -7.45
C ARG A 316 -8.62 -1.28 -7.96
N PRO A 317 -9.55 -1.69 -7.07
CA PRO A 317 -10.90 -2.12 -7.47
C PRO A 317 -11.65 -1.09 -8.32
N VAL A 318 -11.40 0.18 -8.09
CA VAL A 318 -12.07 1.31 -8.74
C VAL A 318 -11.65 1.46 -10.19
N ALA A 319 -10.36 1.35 -10.49
CA ALA A 319 -9.84 1.46 -11.84
C ALA A 319 -10.34 0.32 -12.77
N MET A 320 -10.81 -0.77 -12.16
CA MET A 320 -11.07 -2.04 -12.83
C MET A 320 -12.55 -2.47 -12.85
N GLN A 321 -13.50 -1.59 -12.52
CA GLN A 321 -14.93 -1.93 -12.53
C GLN A 321 -15.57 -1.78 -13.92
N GLY A 322 -16.47 -2.72 -14.25
CA GLY A 322 -17.35 -2.67 -15.40
C GLY A 322 -16.72 -2.91 -16.78
N ARG A 323 -17.40 -2.43 -17.83
CA ARG A 323 -16.99 -2.57 -19.26
C ARG A 323 -15.62 -1.92 -19.57
N ARG A 324 -15.17 -0.96 -18.76
CA ARG A 324 -13.87 -0.29 -18.91
C ARG A 324 -12.71 -1.27 -18.81
N LYS A 325 -12.82 -2.25 -17.91
CA LYS A 325 -11.81 -3.30 -17.76
C LYS A 325 -11.56 -4.08 -19.05
N ALA A 326 -12.63 -4.51 -19.72
CA ALA A 326 -12.52 -5.25 -20.96
C ALA A 326 -11.98 -4.38 -22.11
N ALA A 327 -12.48 -3.15 -22.25
CA ALA A 327 -12.03 -2.21 -23.27
C ALA A 327 -10.58 -1.77 -23.08
N PHE A 328 -10.14 -1.60 -21.83
CA PHE A 328 -8.78 -1.23 -21.48
C PHE A 328 -7.77 -2.33 -21.86
N PHE A 329 -8.13 -3.60 -21.68
CA PHE A 329 -7.22 -4.72 -21.96
C PHE A 329 -7.21 -5.16 -23.43
N SER A 330 -8.25 -4.84 -24.22
CA SER A 330 -8.27 -5.21 -25.64
C SER A 330 -7.31 -4.40 -26.50
N ASP A 331 -7.01 -3.16 -26.08
CA ASP A 331 -6.22 -2.20 -26.85
C ASP A 331 -5.20 -1.47 -25.96
N TRP A 332 -4.53 -2.19 -25.05
CA TRP A 332 -3.53 -1.59 -24.18
C TRP A 332 -2.38 -0.99 -24.99
N THR A 333 -2.26 0.33 -24.94
CA THR A 333 -1.04 1.08 -25.29
C THR A 333 -0.81 2.13 -24.24
N ALA A 334 0.43 2.41 -23.88
CA ALA A 334 0.79 3.43 -22.87
C ALA A 334 0.22 4.83 -23.24
N ASP A 335 0.07 5.10 -24.54
CA ASP A 335 -0.44 6.37 -25.07
C ASP A 335 -1.93 6.60 -24.79
N ARG A 336 -2.71 5.55 -24.55
CA ARG A 336 -4.15 5.66 -24.24
C ARG A 336 -4.45 5.88 -22.76
N VAL A 337 -3.46 5.82 -21.88
CA VAL A 337 -3.65 6.05 -20.44
C VAL A 337 -4.07 7.48 -20.15
N SER A 338 -3.68 8.43 -21.01
CA SER A 338 -4.07 9.83 -20.87
C SER A 338 -5.58 10.09 -20.91
N ASP A 339 -6.34 9.20 -21.55
CA ASP A 339 -7.79 9.33 -21.70
C ASP A 339 -8.60 8.59 -20.61
N VAL A 340 -7.93 7.80 -19.79
CA VAL A 340 -8.56 7.00 -18.74
C VAL A 340 -8.15 7.52 -17.37
N VAL A 341 -9.12 7.84 -16.53
CA VAL A 341 -8.84 8.19 -15.13
C VAL A 341 -8.40 6.95 -14.38
N VAL A 342 -7.11 6.85 -14.12
CA VAL A 342 -6.47 5.73 -13.43
C VAL A 342 -6.06 6.12 -12.01
N CYS A 343 -5.60 7.37 -11.84
CA CYS A 343 -5.16 7.93 -10.57
C CYS A 343 -6.12 9.01 -10.06
N GLU A 344 -6.04 9.33 -8.79
CA GLU A 344 -6.78 10.45 -8.20
C GLU A 344 -6.40 11.80 -8.85
N ASP A 345 -5.15 11.93 -9.28
CA ASP A 345 -4.61 13.12 -9.96
C ASP A 345 -5.31 13.35 -11.31
N ASP A 346 -5.61 12.27 -12.03
CA ASP A 346 -6.35 12.35 -13.30
C ASP A 346 -7.76 12.89 -13.11
N ALA A 347 -8.40 12.59 -11.97
CA ALA A 347 -9.70 13.14 -11.62
C ALA A 347 -9.64 14.67 -11.44
N ILE A 348 -8.55 15.20 -10.86
CA ILE A 348 -8.36 16.65 -10.71
C ILE A 348 -8.32 17.29 -12.10
N VAL A 349 -7.50 16.75 -13.00
CA VAL A 349 -7.36 17.27 -14.38
C VAL A 349 -8.69 17.21 -15.13
N GLN A 350 -9.42 16.09 -15.02
CA GLN A 350 -10.72 15.95 -15.67
C GLN A 350 -11.78 16.90 -15.11
N ILE A 351 -11.88 17.03 -13.80
CA ILE A 351 -12.81 17.97 -13.16
C ILE A 351 -12.53 19.39 -13.63
N ALA A 352 -11.25 19.82 -13.62
CA ALA A 352 -10.85 21.14 -14.08
C ALA A 352 -11.29 21.41 -15.53
N LYS A 353 -11.08 20.46 -16.43
CA LYS A 353 -11.50 20.55 -17.84
C LYS A 353 -13.03 20.59 -18.01
N LEU A 354 -13.77 19.81 -17.24
CA LEU A 354 -15.22 19.67 -17.37
C LEU A 354 -15.99 20.92 -16.97
N ILE A 355 -15.55 21.62 -15.93
CA ILE A 355 -16.27 22.78 -15.38
C ILE A 355 -15.48 24.09 -15.48
N GLY A 356 -14.30 24.07 -16.12
CA GLY A 356 -13.48 25.28 -16.34
C GLY A 356 -12.96 25.92 -15.05
N CYS A 357 -12.48 25.12 -14.08
CA CYS A 357 -11.93 25.59 -12.82
C CYS A 357 -10.42 25.33 -12.70
N ASP A 358 -9.76 25.97 -11.73
CA ASP A 358 -8.37 25.67 -11.39
C ASP A 358 -8.20 24.28 -10.74
N PHE A 359 -6.98 23.77 -10.69
CA PHE A 359 -6.69 22.46 -10.10
C PHE A 359 -6.95 22.43 -8.58
N TYR A 360 -6.86 23.53 -7.87
CA TYR A 360 -7.11 23.62 -6.45
C TYR A 360 -8.60 23.45 -6.14
N GLU A 361 -9.46 24.08 -6.90
CA GLU A 361 -10.90 23.89 -6.81
C GLU A 361 -11.30 22.48 -7.27
N ALA A 362 -10.69 21.97 -8.33
CA ALA A 362 -10.92 20.61 -8.81
C ALA A 362 -10.58 19.55 -7.73
N ASP A 363 -9.49 19.71 -6.95
CA ASP A 363 -9.18 18.82 -5.82
C ASP A 363 -10.23 18.90 -4.71
N MET A 364 -10.83 20.07 -4.47
CA MET A 364 -11.91 20.19 -3.49
C MET A 364 -13.13 19.36 -3.90
N TYR A 365 -13.52 19.37 -5.19
CA TYR A 365 -14.58 18.50 -5.70
C TYR A 365 -14.21 17.02 -5.66
N ARG A 366 -12.99 16.65 -6.09
CA ARG A 366 -12.50 15.26 -5.95
C ARG A 366 -12.63 14.75 -4.50
N ARG A 367 -12.22 15.59 -3.52
CA ARG A 367 -12.36 15.26 -2.09
C ARG A 367 -13.80 15.18 -1.63
N ALA A 368 -14.68 16.02 -2.18
CA ALA A 368 -16.11 15.97 -1.88
C ALA A 368 -16.72 14.63 -2.28
N PHE A 369 -16.40 14.13 -3.47
CA PHE A 369 -16.77 12.77 -3.88
C PHE A 369 -16.20 11.71 -2.92
N ALA A 370 -14.93 11.80 -2.54
CA ALA A 370 -14.28 10.85 -1.63
C ALA A 370 -14.90 10.83 -0.23
N LYS A 371 -15.25 12.00 0.31
CA LYS A 371 -15.86 12.16 1.64
C LYS A 371 -17.39 12.06 1.62
N LYS A 372 -17.99 11.87 0.43
CA LYS A 372 -19.45 11.86 0.24
C LYS A 372 -20.12 13.13 0.77
N ASN A 373 -19.53 14.28 0.49
CA ASN A 373 -20.10 15.58 0.81
C ASN A 373 -21.15 15.92 -0.25
N GLU A 374 -22.42 15.67 0.05
CA GLU A 374 -23.55 15.82 -0.88
C GLU A 374 -23.70 17.24 -1.39
N GLU A 375 -23.51 18.24 -0.55
CA GLU A 375 -23.62 19.66 -0.91
C GLU A 375 -22.61 20.03 -2.02
N LYS A 376 -21.33 19.73 -1.79
CA LYS A 376 -20.26 20.02 -2.77
C LYS A 376 -20.39 19.18 -4.05
N VAL A 377 -20.89 17.96 -3.95
CA VAL A 377 -21.16 17.11 -5.11
C VAL A 377 -22.32 17.71 -5.93
N MET A 378 -23.37 18.20 -5.29
CA MET A 378 -24.48 18.87 -5.99
C MET A 378 -24.05 20.18 -6.64
N GLU A 379 -23.20 20.97 -5.98
CA GLU A 379 -22.58 22.18 -6.56
C GLU A 379 -21.83 21.83 -7.85
N PHE A 380 -20.97 20.80 -7.84
CA PHE A 380 -20.29 20.30 -9.03
C PHE A 380 -21.28 19.89 -10.13
N MET A 381 -22.32 19.12 -9.79
CA MET A 381 -23.32 18.67 -10.76
C MET A 381 -24.13 19.83 -11.37
N THR A 382 -24.35 20.91 -10.62
CA THR A 382 -24.98 22.13 -11.10
C THR A 382 -24.07 22.86 -12.11
N ARG A 383 -22.77 22.98 -11.79
CA ARG A 383 -21.78 23.60 -12.71
C ARG A 383 -21.56 22.77 -13.97
N LEU A 384 -21.65 21.46 -13.87
CA LEU A 384 -21.56 20.55 -15.02
C LEU A 384 -22.73 20.73 -16.00
N GLY A 385 -23.89 21.26 -15.53
CA GLY A 385 -25.06 21.60 -16.35
C GLY A 385 -25.61 20.40 -17.10
N ASP A 386 -25.99 20.61 -18.38
CA ASP A 386 -26.56 19.59 -19.26
C ASP A 386 -25.49 18.87 -20.10
N HIS A 387 -24.35 18.56 -19.48
CA HIS A 387 -23.28 17.84 -20.17
C HIS A 387 -23.77 16.49 -20.71
N PRO A 388 -23.52 16.11 -22.00
CA PRO A 388 -24.07 14.92 -22.64
C PRO A 388 -23.73 13.59 -21.91
N ARG A 389 -22.62 13.56 -21.18
CA ARG A 389 -22.13 12.40 -20.42
C ARG A 389 -22.22 12.60 -18.91
N LYS A 390 -23.15 13.41 -18.43
CA LYS A 390 -23.31 13.79 -17.02
C LYS A 390 -23.33 12.59 -16.07
N ASP A 391 -24.17 11.59 -16.36
CA ASP A 391 -24.31 10.38 -15.52
C ASP A 391 -23.06 9.50 -15.54
N GLU A 392 -22.35 9.46 -16.66
CA GLU A 392 -21.11 8.71 -16.79
C GLU A 392 -19.99 9.37 -16.00
N VAL A 393 -19.86 10.69 -16.11
CA VAL A 393 -18.91 11.50 -15.34
C VAL A 393 -19.16 11.33 -13.84
N PHE A 394 -20.42 11.49 -13.41
CA PHE A 394 -20.80 11.33 -12.00
C PHE A 394 -20.42 9.95 -11.46
N ARG A 395 -20.82 8.87 -12.17
CA ARG A 395 -20.46 7.51 -11.78
C ARG A 395 -18.96 7.29 -11.74
N SER A 396 -18.24 7.81 -12.71
CA SER A 396 -16.79 7.72 -12.80
C SER A 396 -16.09 8.35 -11.61
N LEU A 397 -16.48 9.59 -11.26
CA LEU A 397 -15.90 10.32 -10.12
C LEU A 397 -16.30 9.68 -8.78
N GLN A 398 -17.53 9.19 -8.66
CA GLN A 398 -17.99 8.49 -7.46
C GLN A 398 -17.23 7.17 -7.23
N GLU A 399 -16.93 6.44 -8.29
CA GLU A 399 -16.15 5.21 -8.22
C GLU A 399 -14.69 5.48 -7.84
N LEU A 400 -14.06 6.49 -8.44
CA LEU A 400 -12.67 6.87 -8.18
C LEU A 400 -12.43 7.36 -6.74
N SER A 401 -13.40 8.06 -6.18
CA SER A 401 -13.29 8.70 -4.88
C SER A 401 -13.20 7.71 -3.70
N GLY A 402 -13.55 6.44 -3.93
CA GLY A 402 -13.58 5.44 -2.85
C GLY A 402 -12.24 4.78 -2.55
N PHE A 403 -11.38 4.56 -3.54
CA PHE A 403 -10.17 3.74 -3.43
C PHE A 403 -9.09 4.09 -4.45
N GLY A 404 -9.05 5.32 -4.92
CA GLY A 404 -8.04 5.80 -5.85
C GLY A 404 -6.62 5.71 -5.26
N LEU A 405 -5.61 5.73 -6.14
CA LEU A 405 -4.20 5.84 -5.79
C LEU A 405 -3.67 7.14 -6.40
N CYS A 406 -2.93 7.94 -5.64
CA CYS A 406 -2.25 9.09 -6.23
C CYS A 406 -1.11 8.63 -7.13
N ARG A 407 -0.85 9.37 -8.21
CA ARG A 407 0.15 9.04 -9.23
C ARG A 407 1.55 8.90 -8.62
N ALA A 408 1.95 9.81 -7.72
CA ALA A 408 3.22 9.74 -7.02
C ALA A 408 3.42 8.42 -6.25
N HIS A 409 2.37 7.92 -5.58
CA HIS A 409 2.43 6.64 -4.89
C HIS A 409 2.55 5.47 -5.88
N ALA A 410 1.83 5.53 -7.02
CA ALA A 410 1.93 4.53 -8.08
C ALA A 410 3.35 4.47 -8.66
N VAL A 411 3.99 5.64 -8.88
CA VAL A 411 5.38 5.74 -9.36
C VAL A 411 6.34 5.02 -8.42
N ASN A 412 6.29 5.35 -7.13
CA ASN A 412 7.18 4.73 -6.14
C ASN A 412 6.97 3.22 -6.02
N LEU A 413 5.72 2.75 -6.02
CA LEU A 413 5.42 1.32 -5.97
C LEU A 413 5.82 0.59 -7.26
N GLY A 414 5.55 1.19 -8.42
CA GLY A 414 5.91 0.62 -9.72
C GLY A 414 7.41 0.46 -9.88
N ARG A 415 8.18 1.49 -9.50
CA ARG A 415 9.65 1.44 -9.45
C ARG A 415 10.17 0.35 -8.52
N LEU A 416 9.59 0.20 -7.33
CA LEU A 416 9.96 -0.84 -6.38
C LEU A 416 9.67 -2.25 -6.92
N ILE A 417 8.50 -2.46 -7.54
CA ILE A 417 8.13 -3.73 -8.17
C ILE A 417 9.07 -4.06 -9.32
N TRP A 418 9.35 -3.09 -10.19
CA TRP A 418 10.28 -3.25 -11.31
C TRP A 418 11.68 -3.62 -10.83
N ALA A 419 12.23 -2.88 -9.86
CA ALA A 419 13.54 -3.15 -9.27
C ALA A 419 13.63 -4.55 -8.66
N LEU A 420 12.62 -4.99 -7.92
CA LEU A 420 12.57 -6.34 -7.36
C LEU A 420 12.43 -7.42 -8.45
N ALA A 421 11.67 -7.15 -9.51
CA ALA A 421 11.54 -8.06 -10.65
C ALA A 421 12.85 -8.14 -11.43
N TYR A 422 13.55 -7.02 -11.61
CA TYR A 422 14.91 -6.97 -12.20
C TYR A 422 15.88 -7.83 -11.40
N GLN A 423 15.92 -7.65 -10.08
CA GLN A 423 16.77 -8.47 -9.22
C GLN A 423 16.40 -9.96 -9.28
N LYS A 424 15.12 -10.29 -9.41
CA LYS A 424 14.70 -11.69 -9.61
C LYS A 424 15.17 -12.24 -10.94
N ALA A 425 15.19 -11.44 -12.01
CA ALA A 425 15.64 -11.85 -13.33
C ALA A 425 17.17 -12.05 -13.38
N HIS A 426 17.94 -11.15 -12.76
CA HIS A 426 19.40 -11.07 -12.90
C HIS A 426 20.18 -11.62 -11.71
N ASN A 427 19.60 -11.67 -10.51
CA ASN A 427 20.24 -12.12 -9.26
C ASN A 427 19.32 -13.03 -8.43
N GLN A 428 18.96 -14.18 -8.98
CA GLN A 428 17.99 -15.09 -8.36
C GLN A 428 18.37 -15.51 -6.93
N LYS A 429 19.65 -15.79 -6.67
CA LYS A 429 20.09 -16.22 -5.33
C LYS A 429 19.97 -15.10 -4.31
N GLY A 430 20.44 -13.90 -4.62
CA GLY A 430 20.28 -12.72 -3.77
C GLY A 430 18.81 -12.40 -3.54
N PHE A 431 18.02 -12.39 -4.62
CA PHE A 431 16.58 -12.14 -4.56
C PHE A 431 15.85 -13.10 -3.60
N TRP A 432 16.03 -14.42 -3.78
CA TRP A 432 15.33 -15.41 -2.95
C TRP A 432 15.83 -15.44 -1.50
N SER A 433 17.12 -15.17 -1.26
CA SER A 433 17.65 -14.99 0.09
C SER A 433 16.91 -13.85 0.82
N ALA A 434 16.78 -12.70 0.18
CA ALA A 434 16.07 -11.56 0.73
C ALA A 434 14.55 -11.79 0.83
N ALA A 435 13.95 -12.46 -0.18
CA ALA A 435 12.52 -12.80 -0.16
C ALA A 435 12.17 -13.71 1.01
N LEU A 436 12.95 -14.74 1.29
CA LEU A 436 12.75 -15.63 2.45
C LEU A 436 12.80 -14.90 3.78
N LYS A 437 13.59 -13.83 3.88
CA LYS A 437 13.75 -13.01 5.07
C LYS A 437 12.63 -12.00 5.25
N HIS A 438 12.20 -11.33 4.18
CA HIS A 438 11.33 -10.15 4.23
C HIS A 438 9.93 -10.36 3.67
N CYS A 439 9.76 -11.28 2.71
CA CYS A 439 8.46 -11.50 2.07
C CYS A 439 7.57 -12.36 2.97
N HIS A 440 6.53 -11.76 3.52
CA HIS A 440 5.47 -12.43 4.28
C HIS A 440 4.11 -12.11 3.66
N GLY A 441 4.06 -12.25 2.33
CA GLY A 441 3.00 -11.68 1.56
C GLY A 441 1.82 -12.59 1.33
N SER A 442 1.48 -12.78 0.07
CA SER A 442 0.21 -13.39 -0.34
C SER A 442 0.17 -14.89 -0.26
N TYR A 443 1.32 -15.54 -0.20
CA TYR A 443 1.42 -17.00 -0.30
C TYR A 443 1.85 -17.67 1.01
N LYS A 444 1.62 -18.97 1.12
CA LYS A 444 2.11 -19.77 2.23
C LYS A 444 3.63 -19.88 2.19
N ARG A 445 4.26 -20.02 3.35
CA ARG A 445 5.72 -20.02 3.47
C ARG A 445 6.42 -21.11 2.65
N TRP A 446 5.77 -22.26 2.47
CA TRP A 446 6.30 -23.35 1.67
C TRP A 446 6.52 -22.96 0.19
N VAL A 447 5.67 -22.08 -0.36
CA VAL A 447 5.81 -21.57 -1.74
C VAL A 447 7.16 -20.87 -1.91
N TYR A 448 7.47 -19.93 -1.03
CA TYR A 448 8.75 -19.19 -1.08
C TYR A 448 9.95 -20.11 -0.91
N LYS A 449 9.86 -21.11 -0.01
CA LYS A 449 10.94 -22.08 0.19
C LYS A 449 11.16 -22.97 -1.02
N THR A 450 10.08 -23.41 -1.68
CA THR A 450 10.15 -24.23 -2.89
C THR A 450 10.78 -23.45 -4.04
N GLU A 451 10.36 -22.20 -4.25
CA GLU A 451 10.93 -21.36 -5.30
C GLU A 451 12.40 -21.01 -5.03
N ALA A 452 12.76 -20.71 -3.79
CA ALA A 452 14.14 -20.49 -3.40
C ALA A 452 15.03 -21.72 -3.66
N LYS A 453 14.52 -22.93 -3.39
CA LYS A 453 15.23 -24.17 -3.70
C LYS A 453 15.45 -24.36 -5.20
N ARG A 454 14.46 -24.04 -6.03
CA ARG A 454 14.59 -24.05 -7.49
C ARG A 454 15.67 -23.09 -7.98
N ALA A 455 15.82 -21.96 -7.30
CA ALA A 455 16.90 -20.99 -7.56
C ALA A 455 18.26 -21.42 -6.99
N GLY A 456 18.39 -22.65 -6.50
CA GLY A 456 19.65 -23.23 -5.99
C GLY A 456 19.99 -22.83 -4.54
N LEU A 457 19.01 -22.37 -3.75
CA LEU A 457 19.20 -22.12 -2.31
C LEU A 457 18.76 -23.31 -1.47
N THR A 458 19.37 -23.45 -0.31
CA THR A 458 18.92 -24.41 0.74
C THR A 458 18.21 -23.60 1.85
N PRO A 459 16.88 -23.40 1.75
CA PRO A 459 16.17 -22.43 2.59
C PRO A 459 16.12 -22.80 4.07
N THR A 460 16.23 -24.07 4.39
CA THR A 460 16.17 -24.58 5.77
C THR A 460 16.85 -25.94 5.83
N THR A 461 17.70 -26.15 6.81
CA THR A 461 18.21 -27.50 7.14
C THR A 461 17.10 -28.23 7.90
N ILE A 462 16.57 -29.28 7.29
CA ILE A 462 15.66 -30.21 7.99
C ILE A 462 16.55 -31.20 8.74
N SER A 463 16.43 -31.24 10.06
CA SER A 463 17.18 -32.21 10.89
C SER A 463 16.77 -33.65 10.55
N LYS A 464 17.75 -34.54 10.39
CA LYS A 464 17.49 -35.96 10.23
C LYS A 464 16.72 -36.48 11.44
N SER A 465 15.65 -37.19 11.21
CA SER A 465 14.80 -37.84 12.23
C SER A 465 14.23 -39.12 11.67
N ASP A 466 13.56 -39.91 12.47
CA ASP A 466 12.94 -41.19 12.07
C ASP A 466 11.85 -41.02 11.00
N LYS A 467 11.40 -39.78 10.76
CA LYS A 467 10.41 -39.43 9.74
C LYS A 467 10.97 -38.49 8.69
N PHE A 468 12.29 -38.47 8.49
CA PHE A 468 12.93 -37.58 7.53
C PHE A 468 12.43 -37.79 6.10
N ASP A 469 12.09 -39.01 5.73
CA ASP A 469 11.61 -39.38 4.39
C ASP A 469 10.10 -39.24 4.23
N ASP A 470 9.37 -38.78 5.27
CA ASP A 470 7.93 -38.48 5.21
C ASP A 470 7.70 -37.01 4.89
N PRO A 471 7.34 -36.65 3.64
CA PRO A 471 7.13 -35.29 3.23
C PRO A 471 5.91 -34.64 3.88
N VAL A 472 4.87 -35.43 4.22
CA VAL A 472 3.67 -34.91 4.91
C VAL A 472 4.02 -34.51 6.33
N TRP A 473 4.80 -35.31 7.03
CA TRP A 473 5.29 -34.98 8.37
C TRP A 473 6.24 -33.79 8.35
N GLN A 474 7.16 -33.70 7.36
CA GLN A 474 8.03 -32.55 7.18
C GLN A 474 7.20 -31.25 6.96
N TYR A 475 6.21 -31.34 6.09
CA TYR A 475 5.34 -30.18 5.81
C TYR A 475 4.58 -29.75 7.07
N LYS A 476 4.00 -30.67 7.83
CA LYS A 476 3.28 -30.32 9.06
C LYS A 476 4.18 -29.72 10.13
N LYS A 477 5.39 -30.28 10.30
CA LYS A 477 6.32 -29.82 11.33
C LYS A 477 7.05 -28.53 10.97
N TYR A 478 7.51 -28.40 9.71
CA TYR A 478 8.38 -27.30 9.27
C TYR A 478 7.67 -26.32 8.32
N GLY A 479 6.46 -26.63 7.88
CA GLY A 479 5.76 -25.88 6.84
C GLY A 479 6.43 -25.97 5.47
N TRP A 480 7.24 -27.04 5.25
CA TRP A 480 8.00 -27.27 4.04
C TRP A 480 8.58 -28.69 4.04
N TRP A 481 9.06 -29.18 2.88
CA TRP A 481 9.68 -30.50 2.70
C TRP A 481 10.98 -30.39 1.92
N SER A 482 11.89 -31.37 2.11
CA SER A 482 13.26 -31.32 1.58
C SER A 482 13.35 -31.55 0.07
N ASP A 483 12.45 -32.35 -0.52
CA ASP A 483 12.42 -32.66 -1.94
C ASP A 483 11.11 -32.19 -2.60
N PRO A 484 11.16 -31.25 -3.57
CA PRO A 484 9.95 -30.81 -4.28
C PRO A 484 9.29 -31.91 -5.13
N LYS A 485 9.97 -33.01 -5.40
CA LYS A 485 9.37 -34.17 -6.10
C LYS A 485 8.42 -34.99 -5.22
N PHE A 486 8.44 -34.77 -3.91
CA PHE A 486 7.64 -35.52 -2.94
C PHE A 486 6.22 -34.99 -2.70
N LEU A 487 5.64 -34.27 -3.62
CA LEU A 487 4.20 -34.05 -3.64
C LEU A 487 3.58 -34.66 -4.90
N PRO A 488 3.69 -35.98 -5.12
CA PRO A 488 3.05 -36.63 -6.26
C PRO A 488 1.54 -36.54 -6.10
N GLY A 489 0.82 -36.48 -7.21
CA GLY A 489 -0.63 -36.50 -7.21
C GLY A 489 -1.31 -35.15 -7.23
N PHE A 490 -0.57 -34.03 -7.23
CA PHE A 490 -1.14 -32.72 -7.52
C PHE A 490 -1.08 -32.46 -9.02
N TYR A 491 -2.24 -32.26 -9.65
CA TYR A 491 -2.35 -32.23 -11.09
C TYR A 491 -3.45 -31.29 -11.59
N THR A 492 -3.36 -30.99 -12.90
CA THR A 492 -4.49 -30.55 -13.70
C THR A 492 -4.59 -31.47 -14.91
N ARG A 493 -5.79 -31.96 -15.21
CA ARG A 493 -6.04 -32.85 -16.34
C ARG A 493 -7.27 -32.40 -17.11
N HIS A 494 -7.11 -32.14 -18.39
CA HIS A 494 -8.24 -31.87 -19.29
C HIS A 494 -9.13 -33.11 -19.37
N LEU A 495 -10.44 -32.96 -19.15
CA LEU A 495 -11.40 -34.01 -19.23
C LEU A 495 -12.09 -34.04 -20.62
N TYR A 496 -12.83 -32.97 -20.89
CA TYR A 496 -13.57 -32.86 -22.16
C TYR A 496 -13.97 -31.38 -22.35
N LEU A 497 -13.87 -30.88 -23.59
CA LEU A 497 -14.15 -29.47 -23.94
C LEU A 497 -13.40 -28.49 -23.03
N ASP A 498 -14.15 -27.68 -22.31
CA ASP A 498 -13.63 -26.65 -21.37
C ASP A 498 -13.45 -27.16 -19.93
N ARG A 499 -13.70 -28.46 -19.67
CA ARG A 499 -13.63 -29.04 -18.34
C ARG A 499 -12.23 -29.52 -17.99
N ILE A 500 -11.84 -29.25 -16.75
CA ILE A 500 -10.55 -29.63 -16.20
C ILE A 500 -10.75 -30.23 -14.80
N GLU A 501 -10.10 -31.34 -14.54
CA GLU A 501 -9.94 -31.92 -13.22
C GLU A 501 -8.66 -31.39 -12.59
N PHE A 502 -8.68 -31.13 -11.30
CA PHE A 502 -7.53 -30.59 -10.58
C PHE A 502 -7.43 -31.16 -9.18
N ALA A 503 -6.20 -31.28 -8.68
CA ALA A 503 -5.86 -31.48 -7.28
C ALA A 503 -4.61 -30.67 -6.95
N GLY A 504 -4.61 -29.98 -5.82
CA GLY A 504 -3.45 -29.19 -5.45
C GLY A 504 -3.46 -28.70 -3.99
N LEU A 505 -2.27 -28.39 -3.50
CA LEU A 505 -2.07 -27.85 -2.16
C LEU A 505 -2.35 -26.34 -2.16
N ILE A 506 -3.09 -25.87 -1.16
CA ILE A 506 -3.44 -24.46 -1.05
C ILE A 506 -2.18 -23.60 -0.82
N ALA A 507 -1.85 -22.80 -1.81
CA ALA A 507 -0.76 -21.82 -1.76
C ALA A 507 -1.23 -20.46 -1.25
N ASN A 508 -2.46 -20.06 -1.61
CA ASN A 508 -3.14 -18.85 -1.16
C ASN A 508 -4.64 -19.03 -1.23
N GLY A 509 -5.39 -18.30 -0.42
CA GLY A 509 -6.85 -18.24 -0.54
C GLY A 509 -7.44 -17.04 0.16
N ARG A 510 -8.46 -16.44 -0.46
CA ARG A 510 -9.21 -15.31 0.11
C ARG A 510 -10.68 -15.37 -0.23
N VAL A 511 -11.54 -15.12 0.76
CA VAL A 511 -12.98 -15.00 0.59
C VAL A 511 -13.34 -13.53 0.47
N TYR A 512 -14.02 -13.17 -0.59
CA TYR A 512 -14.55 -11.82 -0.81
C TYR A 512 -16.08 -11.85 -0.74
N LYS A 513 -16.64 -10.82 -0.12
CA LYS A 513 -18.07 -10.56 -0.18
C LYS A 513 -18.32 -9.62 -1.35
N ALA A 514 -18.85 -10.16 -2.43
CA ALA A 514 -19.34 -9.36 -3.55
C ALA A 514 -20.68 -8.70 -3.17
N GLY A 515 -21.08 -7.63 -3.86
CA GLY A 515 -22.37 -6.99 -3.63
C GLY A 515 -23.54 -7.98 -3.59
N ASN A 516 -24.67 -7.63 -2.99
CA ASN A 516 -25.87 -8.45 -2.87
C ASN A 516 -25.69 -9.80 -2.14
N LYS A 517 -24.88 -9.83 -1.07
CA LYS A 517 -24.63 -11.01 -0.22
C LYS A 517 -23.98 -12.23 -0.95
N LYS A 518 -23.51 -12.07 -2.17
CA LYS A 518 -22.74 -13.12 -2.86
C LYS A 518 -21.31 -13.16 -2.34
N TYR A 519 -20.78 -14.35 -2.18
CA TYR A 519 -19.38 -14.58 -1.78
C TYR A 519 -18.63 -15.24 -2.94
N VAL A 520 -17.39 -14.84 -3.12
CA VAL A 520 -16.47 -15.46 -4.07
C VAL A 520 -15.18 -15.77 -3.32
N THR A 521 -14.71 -17.00 -3.45
CA THR A 521 -13.41 -17.42 -2.89
C THR A 521 -12.43 -17.56 -4.04
N PHE A 522 -11.32 -16.83 -3.97
CA PHE A 522 -10.18 -17.01 -4.87
C PHE A 522 -9.13 -17.86 -4.17
N VAL A 523 -8.67 -18.91 -4.84
CA VAL A 523 -7.67 -19.83 -4.32
C VAL A 523 -6.58 -20.00 -5.37
N THR A 524 -5.31 -19.99 -4.95
CA THR A 524 -4.19 -20.43 -5.77
C THR A 524 -3.72 -21.78 -5.23
N LEU A 525 -3.65 -22.78 -6.10
CA LEU A 525 -3.13 -24.10 -5.79
C LEU A 525 -1.72 -24.26 -6.35
N GLY A 526 -0.83 -24.87 -5.58
CA GLY A 526 0.38 -25.46 -6.09
C GLY A 526 0.09 -26.87 -6.59
N ILE A 527 0.49 -27.13 -7.82
CA ILE A 527 0.38 -28.44 -8.48
C ILE A 527 1.75 -28.99 -8.81
N ASP A 528 1.81 -30.21 -9.30
CA ASP A 528 3.06 -30.89 -9.64
C ASP A 528 3.92 -30.04 -10.61
N ASN A 529 5.24 -30.25 -10.57
CA ASN A 529 6.25 -29.50 -11.33
C ASN A 529 6.32 -27.98 -11.05
N GLY A 530 5.67 -27.49 -9.96
CA GLY A 530 5.79 -26.10 -9.52
C GLY A 530 4.97 -25.08 -10.27
N TYR A 531 3.95 -25.52 -10.91
CA TYR A 531 2.95 -24.63 -11.48
C TYR A 531 1.96 -24.21 -10.41
N TYR A 532 1.40 -23.02 -10.59
CA TYR A 532 0.37 -22.48 -9.72
C TYR A 532 -0.88 -22.19 -10.54
N VAL A 533 -2.00 -22.73 -10.10
CA VAL A 533 -3.29 -22.60 -10.78
C VAL A 533 -4.24 -21.77 -9.94
N ASP A 534 -4.85 -20.76 -10.54
CA ASP A 534 -5.81 -19.90 -9.86
C ASP A 534 -7.24 -20.46 -10.06
N LEU A 535 -7.96 -20.60 -8.94
CA LEU A 535 -9.34 -21.05 -8.88
C LEU A 535 -10.26 -19.90 -8.46
N THR A 536 -11.49 -19.93 -9.00
CA THR A 536 -12.59 -19.09 -8.54
C THR A 536 -13.74 -19.98 -8.09
N ILE A 537 -14.17 -19.85 -6.83
CA ILE A 537 -15.25 -20.62 -6.22
C ILE A 537 -16.37 -19.66 -5.83
N ASN A 538 -17.54 -19.79 -6.43
CA ASN A 538 -18.69 -18.87 -6.25
C ASN A 538 -19.47 -19.12 -4.95
N LYS A 539 -18.78 -19.43 -3.87
CA LYS A 539 -19.32 -19.60 -2.51
C LYS A 539 -18.22 -19.32 -1.46
N PRO A 540 -18.59 -19.07 -0.18
CA PRO A 540 -17.65 -19.12 0.91
C PRO A 540 -17.08 -20.54 1.01
N PHE A 541 -15.77 -20.66 1.01
CA PHE A 541 -15.12 -21.95 1.01
C PHE A 541 -14.19 -22.03 2.24
N PRO A 542 -14.56 -22.79 3.28
CA PRO A 542 -13.73 -22.96 4.46
C PRO A 542 -12.54 -23.89 4.13
N TYR A 543 -11.35 -23.46 4.45
CA TYR A 543 -10.13 -24.25 4.31
C TYR A 543 -9.16 -23.96 5.46
N SER A 544 -8.24 -24.85 5.72
CA SER A 544 -7.13 -24.69 6.65
C SER A 544 -5.78 -24.66 5.92
N ASP A 545 -4.73 -24.36 6.66
CA ASP A 545 -3.39 -24.14 6.10
C ASP A 545 -2.74 -25.39 5.49
N HIS A 546 -3.29 -26.57 5.78
CA HIS A 546 -2.75 -27.89 5.35
C HIS A 546 -3.74 -28.65 4.47
N ASP A 547 -4.69 -27.94 3.87
CA ASP A 547 -5.71 -28.56 3.06
C ASP A 547 -5.30 -28.66 1.60
N VAL A 548 -5.74 -29.76 0.98
CA VAL A 548 -5.71 -30.01 -0.45
C VAL A 548 -7.12 -29.78 -0.99
N ILE A 549 -7.22 -29.13 -2.12
CA ILE A 549 -8.47 -29.04 -2.87
C ILE A 549 -8.35 -29.91 -4.09
N ARG A 550 -9.34 -30.80 -4.31
CA ARG A 550 -9.55 -31.48 -5.58
C ARG A 550 -10.94 -31.21 -6.11
N GLY A 551 -11.10 -31.27 -7.41
CA GLY A 551 -12.39 -31.03 -8.01
C GLY A 551 -12.36 -30.91 -9.52
N VAL A 552 -13.48 -30.47 -10.06
CA VAL A 552 -13.69 -30.23 -11.48
C VAL A 552 -14.14 -28.78 -11.69
N GLY A 553 -13.64 -28.16 -12.72
CA GLY A 553 -13.97 -26.79 -13.09
C GLY A 553 -14.01 -26.58 -14.59
N ARG A 554 -14.30 -25.35 -14.98
CA ARG A 554 -14.20 -24.89 -16.37
C ARG A 554 -13.03 -23.94 -16.51
N ILE A 555 -12.26 -24.10 -17.57
CA ILE A 555 -11.23 -23.12 -17.92
C ILE A 555 -11.94 -21.85 -18.40
N LYS A 556 -11.60 -20.73 -17.81
CA LYS A 556 -12.02 -19.41 -18.21
C LYS A 556 -10.82 -18.60 -18.64
N HIS A 557 -10.93 -18.01 -19.81
CA HIS A 557 -9.93 -17.13 -20.37
C HIS A 557 -10.31 -15.68 -20.06
N LEU A 558 -9.43 -14.96 -19.42
CA LEU A 558 -9.61 -13.54 -19.15
C LEU A 558 -8.32 -12.80 -19.53
N ASN A 559 -8.33 -12.14 -20.68
CA ASN A 559 -7.23 -11.26 -21.12
C ASN A 559 -5.85 -11.92 -20.94
N ASN A 560 -5.56 -12.97 -21.69
CA ASN A 560 -4.31 -13.75 -21.64
C ASN A 560 -3.98 -14.42 -20.28
N SER A 561 -4.95 -14.51 -19.38
CA SER A 561 -4.78 -15.20 -18.11
C SER A 561 -5.87 -16.24 -17.90
N ASP A 562 -5.48 -17.49 -17.75
CA ASP A 562 -6.40 -18.59 -17.51
C ASP A 562 -6.64 -18.77 -16.02
N TYR A 563 -7.87 -19.08 -15.66
CA TYR A 563 -8.24 -19.52 -14.33
C TYR A 563 -9.31 -20.60 -14.41
N ILE A 564 -9.48 -21.37 -13.36
CA ILE A 564 -10.49 -22.41 -13.28
C ILE A 564 -11.69 -21.90 -12.48
N GLU A 565 -12.85 -21.80 -13.10
CA GLU A 565 -14.11 -21.63 -12.40
C GLU A 565 -14.58 -22.99 -11.88
N VAL A 566 -14.59 -23.14 -10.56
CA VAL A 566 -14.87 -24.42 -9.91
C VAL A 566 -16.37 -24.76 -10.02
N ILE A 567 -16.66 -25.95 -10.54
CA ILE A 567 -18.00 -26.54 -10.59
C ILE A 567 -18.25 -27.31 -9.31
N GLU A 568 -17.38 -28.28 -9.04
CA GLU A 568 -17.42 -29.14 -7.86
C GLU A 568 -16.04 -29.26 -7.25
N SER A 569 -15.98 -29.23 -5.93
CA SER A 569 -14.72 -29.42 -5.21
C SER A 569 -14.93 -29.89 -3.80
N GLU A 570 -13.98 -30.64 -3.30
CA GLU A 570 -13.85 -31.03 -1.90
C GLU A 570 -12.52 -30.51 -1.32
N VAL A 571 -12.51 -30.33 -0.01
CA VAL A 571 -11.32 -29.99 0.77
C VAL A 571 -10.97 -31.21 1.61
N LEU A 572 -9.74 -31.64 1.48
CA LEU A 572 -9.21 -32.76 2.22
C LEU A 572 -7.99 -32.32 3.04
N PRO A 573 -7.89 -32.69 4.31
CA PRO A 573 -6.61 -32.62 5.02
C PRO A 573 -5.54 -33.39 4.23
N ILE A 574 -4.33 -32.87 4.19
CA ILE A 574 -3.23 -33.49 3.40
C ILE A 574 -3.01 -34.95 3.74
N ASP A 575 -3.25 -35.35 4.99
CA ASP A 575 -3.15 -36.78 5.43
C ASP A 575 -4.15 -37.68 4.72
N LYS A 576 -5.38 -37.19 4.56
CA LYS A 576 -6.45 -37.94 3.88
C LYS A 576 -6.28 -37.97 2.37
N PHE A 577 -5.48 -37.09 1.82
CA PHE A 577 -5.17 -37.07 0.40
C PHE A 577 -4.17 -38.17 0.02
N TYR A 578 -3.25 -38.49 0.93
CA TYR A 578 -2.23 -39.55 0.72
C TYR A 578 -2.57 -40.89 1.39
N SER A 579 -3.67 -40.97 2.17
CA SER A 579 -4.20 -42.25 2.68
C SER A 579 -5.06 -42.94 1.63
#